data_674cdd3ba32645e45d43a502f655c1d7
#
_entry.id   674cdd3ba32645e45d43a502f655c1d7
#
_cell.length_a   1.000
_cell.length_b   1.000
_cell.length_c   1.000
_cell.angle_alpha   90.00
_cell.angle_beta   90.00
_cell.angle_gamma   90.00
#
_symmetry.space_group_name_H-M   'P 1'
#
loop_
_entity.id
_entity.type
_entity.pdbx_description
1 polymer ?
#
loop_
_entity_poly.entity_id
_entity_poly.type
_entity_poly.pdbx_seq_one_letter_code
_entity_poly.pdbx_strand_id
1 'polypeptide(L)'
;KTTGNPDVSIAYMIAPPDWIEPHQTPEFDEFTIILKGKKLFEIDGEKVVLEAGQSILVQKGARVQYSNPFEEDCQYIAICLPAFSMDLVNRE
;
A
#
# COMPACT_ATOMS: atom_id res chain seq x y z
N LYS A 1 9.75 -0.87 8.26
CA LYS A 1 9.95 -0.53 9.66
C LYS A 1 8.97 0.56 10.09
N THR A 2 8.34 0.40 11.23
CA THR A 2 7.33 1.34 11.72
C THR A 2 7.93 2.30 12.75
N THR A 3 7.25 3.43 12.96
CA THR A 3 7.68 4.45 13.92
C THR A 3 7.35 4.09 15.37
N GLY A 4 6.41 3.17 15.58
CA GLY A 4 5.93 2.82 16.91
C GLY A 4 4.89 3.76 17.49
N ASN A 5 4.48 4.80 16.76
CA ASN A 5 3.44 5.73 17.20
C ASN A 5 2.05 5.15 16.86
N PRO A 6 1.09 5.11 17.81
CA PRO A 6 -0.23 4.54 17.53
C PRO A 6 -1.08 5.38 16.56
N ASP A 7 -0.77 6.66 16.37
CA ASP A 7 -1.54 7.54 15.50
C ASP A 7 -1.07 7.49 14.06
N VAL A 8 0.16 7.04 13.82
CA VAL A 8 0.73 6.97 12.48
C VAL A 8 1.80 5.90 12.42
N SER A 9 1.88 5.19 11.29
CA SER A 9 3.01 4.33 11.01
C SER A 9 3.61 4.73 9.67
N ILE A 10 4.94 4.66 9.56
CA ILE A 10 5.68 4.94 8.35
C ILE A 10 6.60 3.75 8.12
N ALA A 11 6.46 3.09 6.97
CA ALA A 11 7.24 1.92 6.66
C ALA A 11 7.86 2.05 5.27
N TYR A 12 9.14 1.72 5.16
CA TYR A 12 9.81 1.53 3.87
C TYR A 12 9.65 0.06 3.48
N MET A 13 9.21 -0.18 2.25
CA MET A 13 8.87 -1.53 1.82
C MET A 13 9.38 -1.81 0.42
N ILE A 14 9.59 -3.09 0.14
CA ILE A 14 9.96 -3.57 -1.18
C ILE A 14 8.98 -4.66 -1.58
N ALA A 15 8.34 -4.48 -2.73
CA ALA A 15 7.47 -5.49 -3.32
C ALA A 15 8.22 -6.13 -4.50
N PRO A 16 8.59 -7.40 -4.40
CA PRO A 16 9.31 -8.07 -5.50
C PRO A 16 8.38 -8.34 -6.68
N PRO A 17 8.94 -8.68 -7.85
CA PRO A 17 8.12 -9.09 -9.00
C PRO A 17 7.18 -10.25 -8.62
N ASP A 18 6.00 -10.24 -9.20
CA ASP A 18 4.96 -11.26 -9.00
C ASP A 18 4.36 -11.29 -7.59
N TRP A 19 4.71 -10.29 -6.77
CA TRP A 19 4.11 -10.16 -5.43
C TRP A 19 2.66 -9.71 -5.55
N ILE A 20 1.79 -10.34 -4.77
CA ILE A 20 0.38 -9.99 -4.71
C ILE A 20 -0.16 -10.30 -3.31
N GLU A 21 -0.99 -9.41 -2.80
CA GLU A 21 -1.70 -9.62 -1.53
C GLU A 21 -3.17 -9.89 -1.79
N PRO A 22 -3.88 -10.54 -0.85
CA PRO A 22 -5.34 -10.66 -0.98
C PRO A 22 -5.98 -9.28 -0.93
N HIS A 23 -7.20 -9.16 -1.44
CA HIS A 23 -7.99 -7.95 -1.25
C HIS A 23 -8.17 -7.67 0.24
N GLN A 24 -8.25 -6.39 0.59
CA GLN A 24 -8.42 -5.97 1.98
C GLN A 24 -9.25 -4.68 2.01
N THR A 25 -9.86 -4.44 3.16
CA THR A 25 -10.65 -3.21 3.39
C THR A 25 -10.12 -2.57 4.66
N PRO A 26 -9.01 -1.83 4.59
CA PRO A 26 -8.37 -1.31 5.79
C PRO A 26 -9.20 -0.26 6.51
N GLU A 27 -9.04 -0.20 7.82
CA GLU A 27 -9.66 0.80 8.66
C GLU A 27 -8.69 1.94 8.96
N PHE A 28 -7.75 2.18 8.06
CA PHE A 28 -6.81 3.31 8.13
C PHE A 28 -6.69 3.93 6.75
N ASP A 29 -6.36 5.23 6.73
CA ASP A 29 -5.96 5.88 5.49
C ASP A 29 -4.51 5.51 5.22
N GLU A 30 -4.18 5.25 3.96
CA GLU A 30 -2.82 4.90 3.60
C GLU A 30 -2.33 5.77 2.46
N PHE A 31 -1.24 6.51 2.71
CA PHE A 31 -0.51 7.21 1.66
C PHE A 31 0.61 6.30 1.19
N THR A 32 0.75 6.15 -0.11
CA THR A 32 1.87 5.40 -0.69
C THR A 32 2.66 6.33 -1.59
N ILE A 33 3.98 6.33 -1.43
CA ILE A 33 4.90 7.11 -2.26
C ILE A 33 5.84 6.12 -2.93
N ILE A 34 5.83 6.09 -4.26
CA ILE A 34 6.70 5.16 -5.02
C ILE A 34 8.07 5.81 -5.18
N LEU A 35 9.11 5.12 -4.73
CA LEU A 35 10.49 5.59 -4.83
C LEU A 35 11.19 5.01 -6.05
N LYS A 36 10.88 3.75 -6.41
CA LYS A 36 11.51 3.07 -7.55
C LYS A 36 10.58 1.98 -8.05
N GLY A 37 10.55 1.77 -9.36
CA GLY A 37 9.72 0.74 -9.97
C GLY A 37 8.28 1.18 -10.13
N LYS A 38 7.39 0.20 -10.21
CA LYS A 38 5.96 0.41 -10.43
C LYS A 38 5.17 -0.46 -9.47
N LYS A 39 3.96 -0.02 -9.17
CA LYS A 39 3.05 -0.79 -8.31
C LYS A 39 1.64 -0.65 -8.84
N LEU A 40 0.91 -1.76 -8.88
CA LEU A 40 -0.49 -1.80 -9.30
C LEU A 40 -1.38 -1.76 -8.06
N PHE A 41 -2.34 -0.84 -8.09
CA PHE A 41 -3.38 -0.71 -7.08
C PHE A 41 -4.72 -1.01 -7.74
N GLU A 42 -5.51 -1.87 -7.13
CA GLU A 42 -6.92 -2.02 -7.50
C GLU A 42 -7.73 -1.48 -6.34
N ILE A 43 -8.49 -0.40 -6.59
CA ILE A 43 -9.22 0.32 -5.55
C ILE A 43 -10.68 0.36 -5.97
N ASP A 44 -11.54 -0.34 -5.20
CA ASP A 44 -12.98 -0.43 -5.49
C ASP A 44 -13.24 -0.82 -6.96
N GLY A 45 -12.42 -1.76 -7.46
CA GLY A 45 -12.55 -2.29 -8.81
C GLY A 45 -11.80 -1.53 -9.89
N GLU A 46 -11.23 -0.36 -9.57
CA GLU A 46 -10.47 0.43 -10.54
C GLU A 46 -8.97 0.19 -10.38
N LYS A 47 -8.28 0.01 -11.50
CA LYS A 47 -6.84 -0.26 -11.49
C LYS A 47 -6.06 1.00 -11.79
N VAL A 48 -5.02 1.24 -10.97
CA VAL A 48 -4.14 2.38 -11.10
C VAL A 48 -2.70 1.87 -11.00
N VAL A 49 -1.85 2.28 -11.94
CA VAL A 49 -0.42 1.97 -11.88
C VAL A 49 0.31 3.24 -11.48
N LEU A 50 1.10 3.15 -10.42
CA LEU A 50 1.97 4.25 -9.98
C LEU A 50 3.42 3.91 -10.28
N GLU A 51 4.18 4.95 -10.67
CA GLU A 51 5.60 4.87 -10.96
C GLU A 51 6.39 5.74 -10.00
N ALA A 52 7.71 5.60 -10.05
CA ALA A 52 8.61 6.38 -9.19
C ALA A 52 8.27 7.87 -9.25
N GLY A 53 8.21 8.51 -8.08
CA GLY A 53 7.86 9.92 -7.95
C GLY A 53 6.38 10.20 -7.81
N GLN A 54 5.52 9.20 -7.95
CA GLN A 54 4.08 9.37 -7.81
C GLN A 54 3.59 8.87 -6.46
N SER A 55 2.46 9.38 -6.02
CA SER A 55 1.86 9.00 -4.74
C SER A 55 0.35 8.91 -4.86
N ILE A 56 -0.26 8.20 -3.90
CA ILE A 56 -1.70 8.04 -3.85
C ILE A 56 -2.15 7.95 -2.39
N LEU A 57 -3.35 8.47 -2.13
CA LEU A 57 -4.03 8.26 -0.86
C LEU A 57 -5.16 7.26 -1.08
N VAL A 58 -5.12 6.14 -0.35
CA VAL A 58 -6.22 5.18 -0.30
C VAL A 58 -6.95 5.41 1.02
N GLN A 59 -8.18 5.87 0.94
CA GLN A 59 -8.96 6.19 2.14
C GLN A 59 -9.47 4.91 2.81
N LYS A 60 -9.59 4.96 4.13
CA LYS A 60 -10.13 3.85 4.90
C LYS A 60 -11.50 3.45 4.37
N GLY A 61 -11.80 2.16 4.41
CA GLY A 61 -13.07 1.63 3.94
C GLY A 61 -13.08 1.26 2.46
N ALA A 62 -12.08 1.67 1.68
CA ALA A 62 -11.98 1.25 0.29
C ALA A 62 -11.48 -0.19 0.22
N ARG A 63 -12.02 -0.97 -0.71
CA ARG A 63 -11.54 -2.34 -0.95
C ARG A 63 -10.37 -2.26 -1.92
N VAL A 64 -9.20 -2.69 -1.49
CA VAL A 64 -7.98 -2.50 -2.25
C VAL A 64 -7.19 -3.80 -2.37
N GLN A 65 -6.50 -3.95 -3.50
CA GLN A 65 -5.52 -5.01 -3.68
C GLN A 65 -4.23 -4.40 -4.21
N TYR A 66 -3.12 -4.75 -3.58
CA TYR A 66 -1.79 -4.29 -3.99
C TYR A 66 -1.06 -5.43 -4.68
N SER A 67 -0.34 -5.11 -5.75
CA SER A 67 0.45 -6.12 -6.45
C SER A 67 1.60 -5.48 -7.22
N ASN A 68 2.57 -6.30 -7.57
CA ASN A 68 3.64 -5.92 -8.47
C ASN A 68 3.73 -6.94 -9.60
N PRO A 69 2.92 -6.77 -10.67
CA PRO A 69 2.96 -7.67 -11.83
C PRO A 69 4.09 -7.34 -12.80
N PHE A 70 4.98 -6.44 -12.43
CA PHE A 70 6.06 -5.97 -13.30
C PHE A 70 7.35 -6.73 -13.03
N GLU A 71 8.40 -6.47 -13.82
CA GLU A 71 9.62 -7.26 -13.79
C GLU A 71 10.67 -6.76 -12.80
N GLU A 72 10.45 -5.59 -12.18
CA GLU A 72 11.39 -4.99 -11.24
C GLU A 72 10.79 -4.89 -9.86
N ASP A 73 11.66 -4.84 -8.84
CA ASP A 73 11.22 -4.54 -7.49
C ASP A 73 10.57 -3.16 -7.44
N CYS A 74 9.54 -3.02 -6.63
CA CYS A 74 8.97 -1.72 -6.31
C CYS A 74 9.39 -1.32 -4.91
N GLN A 75 10.06 -0.18 -4.77
CA GLN A 75 10.43 0.40 -3.49
C GLN A 75 9.47 1.54 -3.18
N TYR A 76 8.88 1.52 -2.01
CA TYR A 76 7.87 2.52 -1.66
C TYR A 76 7.81 2.77 -0.16
N ILE A 77 7.21 3.90 0.19
CA ILE A 77 6.92 4.27 1.57
C ILE A 77 5.42 4.22 1.76
N ALA A 78 4.98 3.54 2.82
CA ALA A 78 3.57 3.47 3.21
C ALA A 78 3.38 4.20 4.53
N ILE A 79 2.43 5.13 4.56
CA ILE A 79 2.09 5.94 5.73
C ILE A 79 0.64 5.65 6.08
N CYS A 80 0.39 5.07 7.26
CA CYS A 80 -0.95 4.68 7.69
C CYS A 80 -1.42 5.55 8.86
N LEU A 81 -2.67 6.01 8.80
CA LEU A 81 -3.32 6.87 9.81
C LEU A 81 -4.70 6.28 10.13
N PRO A 82 -4.93 5.68 11.28
CA PRO A 82 -3.98 5.38 12.36
C PRO A 82 -2.92 4.38 11.94
N ALA A 83 -1.97 4.13 12.84
CA ALA A 83 -0.85 3.23 12.58
C ALA A 83 -1.32 1.87 12.09
N PHE A 84 -0.55 1.29 11.17
CA PHE A 84 -0.84 -0.04 10.65
C PHE A 84 -0.97 -1.06 11.79
N SER A 85 -1.99 -1.92 11.67
CA SER A 85 -2.20 -3.05 12.56
C SER A 85 -2.90 -4.13 11.77
N MET A 86 -2.53 -5.39 11.99
CA MET A 86 -3.21 -6.51 11.33
C MET A 86 -4.69 -6.57 11.68
N ASP A 87 -5.07 -6.08 12.86
CA ASP A 87 -6.48 -6.03 13.27
C ASP A 87 -7.30 -5.08 12.41
N LEU A 88 -6.66 -4.10 11.78
CA LEU A 88 -7.35 -3.07 10.99
C LEU A 88 -7.31 -3.33 9.49
N VAL A 89 -6.57 -4.35 9.04
CA VAL A 89 -6.37 -4.59 7.60
C VAL A 89 -7.60 -5.22 6.96
N ASN A 90 -8.28 -6.11 7.64
CA ASN A 90 -9.48 -6.81 7.13
C ASN A 90 -9.21 -7.51 5.80
N ARG A 91 -8.20 -8.38 5.79
CA ARG A 91 -7.87 -9.18 4.60
C ARG A 91 -8.92 -10.24 4.33
N GLU A 92 -9.20 -10.41 3.04
CA GLU A 92 -10.13 -11.43 2.56
C GLU A 92 -9.48 -12.79 2.41
#